data_7b48f6fadefdb07856f11105d6e80e60
#
_entry.id   7b48f6fadefdb07856f11105d6e80e60
#
_cell.length_a   1.000
_cell.length_b   1.000
_cell.length_c   1.000
_cell.angle_alpha   90.00
_cell.angle_beta   90.00
_cell.angle_gamma   90.00
#
_symmetry.space_group_name_H-M   'P 1'
#
loop_
_entity.id
_entity.type
_entity.pdbx_description
1 polymer ?
#
loop_
_entity_poly.entity_id
_entity_poly.type
_entity_poly.pdbx_seq_one_letter_code
_entity_poly.pdbx_strand_id
1 'polypeptide(L)'
;MSDANKQLAKLANGAELGVVGEDSGLPVVRLDADLNVVGRRLGEIVARLDFFEMNGEQVFFDIDGNMQPMTARKFCTWINDHVIIAVKFGKDDGVPVAGMLAIDAASVVLCCENFRRGVRKLAGVNHVRLPVVREGGVLDRLPWGYDEETRIYTVQGGLDYDTGVDMAAAKVGLERIFGGFPFSDDRSRAVQVAMMLSLFCKHLPGGNSLRPGGLWLANKPESGKSVLAKLCLYPVIGSAAGAKMKKDADLDKELEAFVRAAVPYIFLDNVYGGIQSASIDQMLTSEESTGRAMGGHGLFTARNTALLLVTGNRLELNDDAARRFLVVDLFEKGDPAERGVSPENVLNDKRMKAPEFRAKVLGYLWAIVENWAEAGMPRGTVTLGSFEEYSWMLGGVVEAAGYLPPFTKAEIPDAISPEKQEVVELCRMVLAEMGLEDSKDFTLEDFARLARAGQLFQKHVGTQAEGVKLTVKEDGLGKDERAYAEDRGYLTVSQRASWSKRIKKEFGGEVKVDGKKLEFGKREQARKAVFTVSVVK
;
A
#
# COMPACT_ATOMS: atom_id res chain seq x y z
N MET A 1 50.95 4.95 -11.79
CA MET A 1 50.50 5.69 -10.58
C MET A 1 50.07 7.08 -11.04
N SER A 2 48.81 7.42 -10.89
CA SER A 2 48.26 8.71 -11.32
C SER A 2 48.77 9.84 -10.40
N ASP A 3 48.88 11.06 -10.92
CA ASP A 3 49.32 12.24 -10.17
C ASP A 3 48.49 12.51 -8.89
N ALA A 4 47.25 12.08 -8.86
CA ALA A 4 46.41 12.13 -7.67
C ALA A 4 46.92 11.25 -6.51
N ASN A 5 47.49 10.07 -6.82
CA ASN A 5 48.11 9.21 -5.79
C ASN A 5 49.43 9.77 -5.25
N LYS A 6 50.15 10.57 -6.07
CA LYS A 6 51.36 11.28 -5.60
C LYS A 6 51.01 12.50 -4.74
N GLN A 7 49.89 13.18 -5.01
CA GLN A 7 49.40 14.28 -4.17
C GLN A 7 48.85 13.79 -2.84
N LEU A 8 48.08 12.67 -2.81
CA LEU A 8 47.63 12.05 -1.58
C LEU A 8 48.78 11.51 -0.73
N ALA A 9 49.80 10.93 -1.36
CA ALA A 9 51.02 10.51 -0.65
C ALA A 9 51.85 11.70 -0.09
N LYS A 10 51.81 12.88 -0.74
CA LYS A 10 52.42 14.11 -0.21
C LYS A 10 51.64 14.72 0.96
N LEU A 11 50.30 14.65 0.94
CA LEU A 11 49.45 15.10 2.06
C LEU A 11 49.61 14.17 3.26
N ALA A 12 49.75 12.86 3.05
CA ALA A 12 50.01 11.89 4.12
C ALA A 12 51.40 12.02 4.75
N ASN A 13 52.38 12.53 4.01
CA ASN A 13 53.75 12.73 4.52
C ASN A 13 53.96 14.07 5.24
N GLY A 14 53.00 15.00 5.19
CA GLY A 14 53.10 16.32 5.86
C GLY A 14 52.26 16.45 7.16
N ALA A 15 51.42 15.49 7.47
CA ALA A 15 50.78 15.42 8.78
C ALA A 15 51.79 14.78 9.77
N GLU A 16 52.05 15.41 10.90
CA GLU A 16 52.74 14.77 12.01
C GLU A 16 52.01 13.46 12.29
N LEU A 17 52.69 12.33 12.06
CA LEU A 17 52.20 10.98 12.32
C LEU A 17 52.05 10.86 13.84
N GLY A 18 50.86 11.17 14.36
CA GLY A 18 50.56 11.02 15.76
C GLY A 18 50.77 9.56 16.19
N VAL A 19 51.57 9.38 17.21
CA VAL A 19 51.65 8.13 17.93
C VAL A 19 50.22 7.83 18.37
N VAL A 20 49.73 6.60 18.10
CA VAL A 20 48.42 6.16 18.56
C VAL A 20 48.42 6.20 20.07
N GLY A 21 47.91 7.26 20.67
CA GLY A 21 47.80 7.38 22.12
C GLY A 21 46.66 6.47 22.62
N GLU A 22 46.83 5.98 23.85
CA GLU A 22 45.83 5.15 24.54
C GLU A 22 44.47 5.82 24.76
N ASP A 23 44.33 7.08 24.41
CA ASP A 23 43.15 7.94 24.71
C ASP A 23 41.95 7.78 23.75
N SER A 24 42.07 7.13 22.59
CA SER A 24 40.96 7.09 21.64
C SER A 24 39.90 6.02 21.96
N GLY A 25 40.24 5.01 22.77
CA GLY A 25 39.35 3.88 23.08
C GLY A 25 38.99 3.00 21.87
N LEU A 26 39.51 3.32 20.67
CA LEU A 26 39.21 2.56 19.46
C LEU A 26 40.10 1.31 19.34
N PRO A 27 39.57 0.17 18.84
CA PRO A 27 40.36 -1.03 18.63
C PRO A 27 41.40 -0.82 17.52
N VAL A 28 42.58 -1.35 17.70
CA VAL A 28 43.71 -1.29 16.73
C VAL A 28 43.75 -2.54 15.90
N VAL A 29 43.75 -2.44 14.59
CA VAL A 29 43.90 -3.54 13.63
C VAL A 29 45.16 -3.37 12.80
N ARG A 30 46.05 -4.36 12.89
CA ARG A 30 47.35 -4.38 12.21
C ARG A 30 47.21 -4.93 10.79
N LEU A 31 47.73 -4.21 9.80
CA LEU A 31 47.73 -4.59 8.38
C LEU A 31 48.98 -5.39 7.96
N ASP A 32 49.90 -5.68 8.90
CA ASP A 32 51.07 -6.52 8.65
C ASP A 32 50.77 -8.05 8.71
N ALA A 33 49.54 -8.40 9.06
CA ALA A 33 49.06 -9.77 9.09
C ALA A 33 48.43 -10.21 7.76
N ASP A 34 48.24 -11.52 7.61
CA ASP A 34 47.45 -12.09 6.51
C ASP A 34 46.07 -11.42 6.43
N LEU A 35 45.66 -11.03 5.22
CA LEU A 35 44.35 -10.37 4.97
C LEU A 35 43.17 -11.20 5.51
N ASN A 36 43.27 -12.51 5.59
CA ASN A 36 42.26 -13.35 6.24
C ASN A 36 42.17 -13.11 7.75
N VAL A 37 43.28 -12.85 8.41
CA VAL A 37 43.32 -12.51 9.84
C VAL A 37 42.78 -11.10 10.05
N VAL A 38 43.18 -10.18 9.21
CA VAL A 38 42.64 -8.79 9.19
C VAL A 38 41.15 -8.83 8.96
N GLY A 39 40.68 -9.57 7.95
CA GLY A 39 39.27 -9.72 7.61
C GLY A 39 38.44 -10.25 8.80
N ARG A 40 38.93 -11.32 9.48
CA ARG A 40 38.26 -11.86 10.67
C ARG A 40 38.16 -10.82 11.79
N ARG A 41 39.25 -10.12 12.11
CA ARG A 41 39.25 -9.10 13.16
C ARG A 41 38.33 -7.92 12.85
N LEU A 42 38.34 -7.42 11.61
CA LEU A 42 37.42 -6.40 11.18
C LEU A 42 35.97 -6.90 11.21
N GLY A 43 35.72 -8.16 10.83
CA GLY A 43 34.39 -8.79 10.92
C GLY A 43 33.85 -8.82 12.36
N GLU A 44 34.71 -9.19 13.36
CA GLU A 44 34.35 -9.19 14.78
C GLU A 44 34.01 -7.77 15.30
N ILE A 45 34.66 -6.75 14.77
CA ILE A 45 34.42 -5.35 15.15
C ILE A 45 33.11 -4.86 14.52
N VAL A 46 32.94 -5.03 13.20
CA VAL A 46 31.74 -4.56 12.50
C VAL A 46 30.48 -5.30 12.95
N ALA A 47 30.59 -6.51 13.50
CA ALA A 47 29.49 -7.23 14.13
C ALA A 47 28.80 -6.44 15.26
N ARG A 48 29.48 -5.48 15.86
CA ARG A 48 28.96 -4.62 16.95
C ARG A 48 28.51 -3.25 16.48
N LEU A 49 28.68 -2.98 15.19
CA LEU A 49 28.34 -1.70 14.56
C LEU A 49 27.09 -1.87 13.68
N ASP A 50 26.51 -0.75 13.23
CA ASP A 50 25.38 -0.77 12.32
C ASP A 50 25.82 -1.01 10.86
N PHE A 51 26.49 -2.17 10.69
CA PHE A 51 26.99 -2.71 9.44
C PHE A 51 26.41 -4.10 9.22
N PHE A 52 25.81 -4.35 8.06
CA PHE A 52 25.01 -5.55 7.80
C PHE A 52 25.23 -6.08 6.39
N GLU A 53 24.76 -7.31 6.16
CA GLU A 53 24.60 -7.88 4.83
C GLU A 53 23.11 -8.12 4.55
N MET A 54 22.58 -7.49 3.49
CA MET A 54 21.21 -7.62 3.03
C MET A 54 21.18 -8.03 1.55
N ASN A 55 20.49 -9.11 1.21
CA ASN A 55 20.39 -9.63 -0.16
C ASN A 55 21.75 -9.84 -0.86
N GLY A 56 22.79 -10.23 -0.08
CA GLY A 56 24.14 -10.45 -0.60
C GLY A 56 25.00 -9.19 -0.75
N GLU A 57 24.43 -8.02 -0.52
CA GLU A 57 25.15 -6.73 -0.52
C GLU A 57 25.41 -6.25 0.91
N GLN A 58 26.61 -5.68 1.12
CA GLN A 58 26.93 -5.08 2.42
C GLN A 58 26.35 -3.66 2.48
N VAL A 59 25.75 -3.33 3.62
CA VAL A 59 25.07 -2.06 3.84
C VAL A 59 25.43 -1.49 5.21
N PHE A 60 25.34 -0.16 5.34
CA PHE A 60 25.49 0.55 6.61
C PHE A 60 24.43 1.67 6.70
N PHE A 61 24.25 2.21 7.89
CA PHE A 61 23.39 3.39 8.09
C PHE A 61 24.24 4.65 8.16
N ASP A 62 23.85 5.67 7.39
CA ASP A 62 24.46 6.99 7.46
C ASP A 62 23.96 7.76 8.71
N ILE A 63 24.50 8.98 8.93
CA ILE A 63 24.16 9.81 10.09
C ILE A 63 22.68 10.20 10.13
N ASP A 64 22.01 10.20 9.00
CA ASP A 64 20.58 10.50 8.90
C ASP A 64 19.71 9.23 9.04
N GLY A 65 20.32 8.07 9.28
CA GLY A 65 19.64 6.78 9.45
C GLY A 65 19.19 6.16 8.12
N ASN A 66 19.72 6.62 6.97
CA ASN A 66 19.41 6.01 5.69
C ASN A 66 20.35 4.84 5.42
N MET A 67 19.78 3.73 4.97
CA MET A 67 20.58 2.57 4.55
C MET A 67 21.32 2.88 3.25
N GLN A 68 22.62 2.66 3.25
CA GLN A 68 23.52 2.91 2.13
C GLN A 68 24.27 1.63 1.75
N PRO A 69 24.46 1.36 0.43
CA PRO A 69 25.34 0.29 0.00
C PRO A 69 26.79 0.62 0.32
N MET A 70 27.52 -0.37 0.83
CA MET A 70 28.94 -0.26 1.15
C MET A 70 29.76 -0.56 -0.11
N THR A 71 30.68 0.36 -0.43
CA THR A 71 31.71 0.15 -1.46
C THR A 71 33.08 0.16 -0.81
N ALA A 72 34.10 -0.42 -1.47
CA ALA A 72 35.46 -0.39 -0.95
C ALA A 72 35.95 1.01 -0.59
N ARG A 73 35.60 2.02 -1.42
CA ARG A 73 35.95 3.42 -1.15
C ARG A 73 35.26 3.96 0.10
N LYS A 74 33.94 3.69 0.26
CA LYS A 74 33.21 4.09 1.47
C LYS A 74 33.74 3.37 2.70
N PHE A 75 34.09 2.09 2.57
CA PHE A 75 34.63 1.29 3.66
C PHE A 75 35.95 1.84 4.19
N CYS A 76 36.84 2.32 3.30
CA CYS A 76 38.11 2.94 3.72
C CYS A 76 37.92 4.15 4.65
N THR A 77 36.92 4.98 4.40
CA THR A 77 36.61 6.14 5.26
C THR A 77 35.81 5.74 6.49
N TRP A 78 34.74 5.00 6.31
CA TRP A 78 33.82 4.60 7.38
C TRP A 78 34.52 3.78 8.46
N ILE A 79 35.43 2.85 8.08
CA ILE A 79 36.10 1.99 9.07
C ILE A 79 37.04 2.78 9.97
N ASN A 80 37.63 3.89 9.49
CA ASN A 80 38.52 4.72 10.27
C ASN A 80 37.81 5.50 11.39
N ASP A 81 36.50 5.68 11.30
CA ASP A 81 35.70 6.29 12.36
C ASP A 81 35.51 5.31 13.55
N HIS A 82 35.77 4.00 13.32
CA HIS A 82 35.47 2.92 14.28
C HIS A 82 36.70 2.11 14.70
N VAL A 83 37.80 2.22 13.93
CA VAL A 83 39.00 1.39 14.10
C VAL A 83 40.25 2.19 13.76
N ILE A 84 41.29 2.01 14.53
CA ILE A 84 42.62 2.49 14.17
C ILE A 84 43.29 1.44 13.28
N ILE A 85 43.52 1.79 12.02
CA ILE A 85 44.25 0.96 11.07
C ILE A 85 45.73 1.21 11.24
N ALA A 86 46.48 0.23 11.79
CA ALA A 86 47.93 0.33 11.93
C ALA A 86 48.63 -0.23 10.69
N VAL A 87 49.19 0.67 9.87
CA VAL A 87 49.85 0.33 8.58
C VAL A 87 51.36 0.17 8.68
N LYS A 88 52.01 0.68 9.75
CA LYS A 88 53.43 0.59 10.01
C LYS A 88 53.69 0.47 11.51
N PHE A 89 54.84 -0.07 11.87
CA PHE A 89 55.37 -0.11 13.23
C PHE A 89 56.71 0.64 13.24
N GLY A 90 56.88 1.51 14.20
CA GLY A 90 58.13 2.23 14.42
C GLY A 90 59.31 1.25 14.52
N LYS A 91 60.48 1.66 14.04
CA LYS A 91 61.68 0.78 13.98
C LYS A 91 62.20 0.38 15.37
N ASP A 92 61.95 1.21 16.39
CA ASP A 92 62.60 1.07 17.67
C ASP A 92 61.67 0.54 18.78
N ASP A 93 60.33 0.75 18.72
CA ASP A 93 59.43 0.40 19.85
C ASP A 93 58.18 -0.40 19.46
N GLY A 94 58.01 -0.77 18.21
CA GLY A 94 56.85 -1.50 17.74
C GLY A 94 55.51 -0.72 17.89
N VAL A 95 55.57 0.61 18.05
CA VAL A 95 54.42 1.46 18.21
C VAL A 95 53.63 1.54 16.90
N PRO A 96 52.35 1.23 16.90
CA PRO A 96 51.52 1.30 15.70
C PRO A 96 51.38 2.73 15.18
N VAL A 97 51.54 2.90 13.88
CA VAL A 97 51.32 4.18 13.18
C VAL A 97 49.96 4.10 12.48
N ALA A 98 49.09 5.01 12.81
CA ALA A 98 47.77 5.06 12.18
C ALA A 98 47.86 5.37 10.68
N GLY A 99 47.04 4.74 9.90
CA GLY A 99 46.91 4.93 8.45
C GLY A 99 45.51 4.62 7.96
N MET A 100 45.37 4.65 6.63
CA MET A 100 44.10 4.28 6.01
C MET A 100 44.22 2.94 5.31
N LEU A 101 43.15 2.16 5.32
CA LEU A 101 43.04 0.97 4.49
C LEU A 101 43.04 1.35 3.01
N ALA A 102 43.92 0.76 2.21
CA ALA A 102 43.93 0.96 0.76
C ALA A 102 42.66 0.38 0.12
N ILE A 103 42.19 0.99 -0.99
CA ILE A 103 40.94 0.54 -1.65
C ILE A 103 41.04 -0.93 -2.09
N ASP A 104 42.18 -1.36 -2.60
CA ASP A 104 42.39 -2.75 -3.01
C ASP A 104 42.29 -3.71 -1.82
N ALA A 105 42.90 -3.35 -0.68
CA ALA A 105 42.82 -4.12 0.54
C ALA A 105 41.37 -4.15 1.09
N ALA A 106 40.67 -3.01 1.04
CA ALA A 106 39.26 -2.93 1.39
C ALA A 106 38.39 -3.85 0.51
N SER A 107 38.65 -3.87 -0.80
CA SER A 107 37.94 -4.74 -1.74
C SER A 107 38.14 -6.23 -1.39
N VAL A 108 39.37 -6.61 -1.07
CA VAL A 108 39.68 -8.00 -0.65
C VAL A 108 39.01 -8.34 0.69
N VAL A 109 39.07 -7.43 1.66
CA VAL A 109 38.46 -7.62 2.98
C VAL A 109 36.94 -7.81 2.86
N LEU A 110 36.25 -6.96 2.12
CA LEU A 110 34.79 -7.04 1.92
C LEU A 110 34.36 -8.33 1.21
N CYS A 111 35.21 -8.92 0.39
CA CYS A 111 34.99 -10.22 -0.25
C CYS A 111 35.45 -11.42 0.61
N CYS A 112 36.27 -11.18 1.65
CA CYS A 112 36.83 -12.24 2.48
C CYS A 112 35.72 -12.96 3.28
N GLU A 113 35.69 -14.28 3.18
CA GLU A 113 34.70 -15.11 3.90
C GLU A 113 34.78 -14.91 5.41
N ASN A 114 36.00 -14.82 5.97
CA ASN A 114 36.20 -14.61 7.40
C ASN A 114 35.66 -13.24 7.88
N PHE A 115 35.69 -12.22 7.04
CA PHE A 115 35.03 -10.93 7.32
C PHE A 115 33.51 -11.10 7.29
N ARG A 116 32.99 -11.68 6.20
CA ARG A 116 31.53 -11.83 5.98
C ARG A 116 30.86 -12.71 7.02
N ARG A 117 31.56 -13.67 7.63
CA ARG A 117 31.05 -14.47 8.75
C ARG A 117 30.77 -13.64 10.00
N GLY A 118 31.51 -12.53 10.20
CA GLY A 118 31.27 -11.59 11.30
C GLY A 118 30.16 -10.58 11.02
N VAL A 119 29.76 -10.39 9.75
CA VAL A 119 28.74 -9.43 9.38
C VAL A 119 27.34 -9.96 9.67
N ARG A 120 26.56 -9.22 10.46
CA ARG A 120 25.17 -9.57 10.77
C ARG A 120 24.30 -9.52 9.54
N LYS A 121 23.35 -10.48 9.43
CA LYS A 121 22.39 -10.52 8.33
C LYS A 121 21.22 -9.61 8.64
N LEU A 122 20.81 -8.79 7.67
CA LEU A 122 19.67 -7.88 7.77
C LEU A 122 18.53 -8.41 6.92
N ALA A 123 17.36 -8.64 7.53
CA ALA A 123 16.14 -9.06 6.85
C ALA A 123 15.27 -7.87 6.40
N GLY A 124 15.43 -6.71 7.03
CA GLY A 124 14.68 -5.50 6.67
C GLY A 124 14.95 -4.33 7.59
N VAL A 125 14.43 -3.17 7.21
CA VAL A 125 14.56 -1.91 7.93
C VAL A 125 13.19 -1.32 8.22
N ASN A 126 13.00 -0.80 9.43
CA ASN A 126 11.80 -0.08 9.84
C ASN A 126 12.16 1.32 10.35
N HIS A 127 11.22 2.26 10.20
CA HIS A 127 11.31 3.61 10.77
C HIS A 127 10.37 3.83 11.96
N VAL A 128 9.62 2.79 12.32
CA VAL A 128 8.74 2.73 13.49
C VAL A 128 8.85 1.36 14.14
N ARG A 129 8.60 1.27 15.43
CA ARG A 129 8.64 0.02 16.19
C ARG A 129 7.39 -0.80 15.87
N LEU A 130 7.51 -1.75 14.96
CA LEU A 130 6.39 -2.61 14.54
C LEU A 130 6.13 -3.74 15.54
N PRO A 131 4.88 -4.25 15.63
CA PRO A 131 4.56 -5.38 16.49
C PRO A 131 5.25 -6.66 16.03
N VAL A 132 5.65 -7.47 17.01
CA VAL A 132 6.24 -8.79 16.83
C VAL A 132 5.68 -9.73 17.91
N VAL A 133 5.55 -11.01 17.59
CA VAL A 133 5.21 -12.05 18.58
C VAL A 133 6.48 -12.79 18.94
N ARG A 134 6.86 -12.74 20.21
CA ARG A 134 8.04 -13.41 20.76
C ARG A 134 7.74 -14.87 21.11
N GLU A 135 8.79 -15.59 21.46
CA GLU A 135 8.66 -16.94 21.99
C GLU A 135 7.66 -16.98 23.16
N GLY A 136 6.79 -17.99 23.18
CA GLY A 136 5.68 -18.08 24.15
C GLY A 136 4.43 -17.30 23.78
N GLY A 137 4.36 -16.70 22.59
CA GLY A 137 3.15 -16.00 22.09
C GLY A 137 2.95 -14.59 22.68
N VAL A 138 4.01 -13.99 23.21
CA VAL A 138 3.94 -12.65 23.81
C VAL A 138 4.03 -11.59 22.71
N LEU A 139 3.03 -10.71 22.63
CA LEU A 139 3.06 -9.53 21.76
C LEU A 139 4.06 -8.51 22.32
N ASP A 140 4.96 -8.02 21.49
CA ASP A 140 5.97 -7.01 21.81
C ASP A 140 6.15 -6.06 20.63
N ARG A 141 6.91 -4.99 20.83
CA ARG A 141 7.38 -4.07 19.78
C ARG A 141 8.86 -4.32 19.48
N LEU A 142 9.23 -4.35 18.23
CA LEU A 142 10.63 -4.36 17.84
C LEU A 142 11.42 -3.27 18.57
N PRO A 143 12.63 -3.54 19.07
CA PRO A 143 13.45 -2.53 19.73
C PRO A 143 13.94 -1.46 18.74
N TRP A 144 14.42 -0.35 19.26
CA TRP A 144 15.29 0.52 18.47
C TRP A 144 16.63 -0.17 18.22
N GLY A 145 17.19 -0.02 17.03
CA GLY A 145 18.39 -0.72 16.60
C GLY A 145 18.08 -2.12 16.05
N TYR A 146 19.07 -3.00 16.12
CA TYR A 146 18.99 -4.34 15.54
C TYR A 146 18.38 -5.36 16.50
N ASP A 147 17.42 -6.10 16.03
CA ASP A 147 16.79 -7.21 16.71
C ASP A 147 17.36 -8.54 16.19
N GLU A 148 18.05 -9.28 17.04
CA GLU A 148 18.76 -10.52 16.68
C GLU A 148 17.79 -11.64 16.24
N GLU A 149 16.61 -11.73 16.83
CA GLU A 149 15.62 -12.77 16.55
C GLU A 149 15.02 -12.62 15.16
N THR A 150 14.56 -11.39 14.83
CA THR A 150 13.92 -11.09 13.54
C THR A 150 14.92 -10.66 12.46
N ARG A 151 16.13 -10.26 12.85
CA ARG A 151 17.14 -9.62 11.99
C ARG A 151 16.65 -8.33 11.34
N ILE A 152 15.79 -7.63 12.03
CA ILE A 152 15.26 -6.32 11.60
C ILE A 152 16.02 -5.21 12.31
N TYR A 153 16.31 -4.14 11.58
CA TYR A 153 16.86 -2.92 12.15
C TYR A 153 15.77 -1.85 12.19
N THR A 154 15.46 -1.35 13.38
CA THR A 154 14.58 -0.18 13.54
C THR A 154 15.43 1.07 13.74
N VAL A 155 15.34 2.02 12.80
CA VAL A 155 16.16 3.24 12.80
C VAL A 155 15.97 4.01 14.10
N GLN A 156 17.07 4.29 14.80
CA GLN A 156 17.05 5.02 16.08
C GLN A 156 16.53 6.45 15.89
N GLY A 157 15.76 6.93 16.87
CA GLY A 157 15.16 8.27 16.80
C GLY A 157 13.97 8.38 15.83
N GLY A 158 13.47 7.25 15.31
CA GLY A 158 12.25 7.19 14.52
C GLY A 158 11.00 7.60 15.33
N LEU A 159 9.86 7.59 14.67
CA LEU A 159 8.59 7.97 15.29
C LEU A 159 8.12 6.89 16.28
N ASP A 160 7.89 7.28 17.54
CA ASP A 160 7.24 6.42 18.55
C ASP A 160 5.75 6.76 18.67
N TYR A 161 4.96 5.87 19.28
CA TYR A 161 3.53 5.99 19.43
C TYR A 161 3.04 5.43 20.77
N ASP A 162 1.88 5.90 21.21
CA ASP A 162 1.24 5.48 22.44
C ASP A 162 0.67 4.07 22.31
N THR A 163 1.05 3.20 23.24
CA THR A 163 0.52 1.83 23.36
C THR A 163 -0.59 1.68 24.39
N GLY A 164 -0.94 2.76 25.09
CA GLY A 164 -2.01 2.77 26.09
C GLY A 164 -3.38 3.17 25.53
N VAL A 165 -3.52 3.26 24.21
CA VAL A 165 -4.81 3.57 23.58
C VAL A 165 -5.73 2.35 23.67
N ASP A 166 -6.91 2.52 24.29
CA ASP A 166 -7.89 1.44 24.34
C ASP A 166 -8.57 1.18 22.98
N MET A 167 -9.07 -0.05 22.80
CA MET A 167 -9.66 -0.50 21.53
C MET A 167 -10.89 0.35 21.11
N ALA A 168 -11.74 0.77 22.07
CA ALA A 168 -12.95 1.54 21.76
C ALA A 168 -12.56 2.95 21.25
N ALA A 169 -11.58 3.59 21.89
CA ALA A 169 -11.05 4.88 21.45
C ALA A 169 -10.35 4.78 20.07
N ALA A 170 -9.63 3.70 19.83
CA ALA A 170 -8.99 3.43 18.54
C ALA A 170 -10.02 3.30 17.42
N LYS A 171 -11.08 2.52 17.63
CA LYS A 171 -12.18 2.35 16.68
C LYS A 171 -12.90 3.65 16.38
N VAL A 172 -13.29 4.41 17.40
CA VAL A 172 -13.90 5.74 17.24
C VAL A 172 -12.96 6.69 16.48
N GLY A 173 -11.67 6.63 16.76
CA GLY A 173 -10.65 7.45 16.09
C GLY A 173 -10.52 7.13 14.60
N LEU A 174 -10.51 5.85 14.22
CA LEU A 174 -10.49 5.41 12.82
C LEU A 174 -11.78 5.76 12.10
N GLU A 175 -12.95 5.51 12.71
CA GLU A 175 -14.24 5.87 12.11
C GLU A 175 -14.38 7.38 11.88
N ARG A 176 -13.81 8.21 12.75
CA ARG A 176 -13.75 9.66 12.52
C ARG A 176 -12.86 10.01 11.32
N ILE A 177 -11.74 9.32 11.12
CA ILE A 177 -10.88 9.48 9.94
C ILE A 177 -11.65 9.07 8.68
N PHE A 178 -12.44 7.99 8.74
CA PHE A 178 -13.19 7.45 7.61
C PHE A 178 -14.48 8.22 7.30
N GLY A 179 -15.01 9.00 8.23
CA GLY A 179 -16.31 9.68 8.11
C GLY A 179 -16.44 10.63 6.93
N GLY A 180 -15.31 11.07 6.33
CA GLY A 180 -15.29 11.89 5.13
C GLY A 180 -15.26 11.11 3.81
N PHE A 181 -15.28 9.77 3.82
CA PHE A 181 -15.16 8.96 2.61
C PHE A 181 -16.43 8.18 2.31
N PRO A 182 -16.87 8.13 1.03
CA PRO A 182 -18.11 7.47 0.61
C PRO A 182 -17.88 5.98 0.37
N PHE A 183 -17.55 5.21 1.41
CA PHE A 183 -17.46 3.75 1.27
C PHE A 183 -18.79 3.18 0.79
N SER A 184 -18.75 2.27 -0.18
CA SER A 184 -19.94 1.62 -0.72
C SER A 184 -20.60 0.70 0.30
N ASP A 185 -19.79 0.07 1.16
CA ASP A 185 -20.22 -0.91 2.16
C ASP A 185 -19.25 -1.01 3.35
N ASP A 186 -19.67 -1.71 4.40
CA ASP A 186 -18.85 -1.95 5.60
C ASP A 186 -17.68 -2.92 5.34
N ARG A 187 -17.80 -3.78 4.32
CA ARG A 187 -16.70 -4.63 3.89
C ARG A 187 -15.54 -3.79 3.34
N SER A 188 -15.81 -2.77 2.51
CA SER A 188 -14.80 -1.85 2.00
C SER A 188 -14.10 -1.09 3.13
N ARG A 189 -14.79 -0.77 4.23
CA ARG A 189 -14.18 -0.24 5.47
C ARG A 189 -13.26 -1.26 6.13
N ALA A 190 -13.71 -2.50 6.28
CA ALA A 190 -12.90 -3.57 6.85
C ALA A 190 -11.62 -3.81 6.02
N VAL A 191 -11.72 -3.79 4.69
CA VAL A 191 -10.57 -3.87 3.78
C VAL A 191 -9.64 -2.68 3.96
N GLN A 192 -10.15 -1.45 4.11
CA GLN A 192 -9.32 -0.28 4.37
C GLN A 192 -8.52 -0.44 5.67
N VAL A 193 -9.14 -0.93 6.75
CA VAL A 193 -8.44 -1.23 8.02
C VAL A 193 -7.39 -2.33 7.81
N ALA A 194 -7.73 -3.41 7.11
CA ALA A 194 -6.79 -4.47 6.77
C ALA A 194 -5.57 -3.93 6.00
N MET A 195 -5.78 -3.08 5.01
CA MET A 195 -4.70 -2.49 4.24
C MET A 195 -3.81 -1.55 5.07
N MET A 196 -4.37 -0.80 6.03
CA MET A 196 -3.59 0.01 6.97
C MET A 196 -2.74 -0.87 7.91
N LEU A 197 -3.28 -2.01 8.34
CA LEU A 197 -2.58 -2.99 9.17
C LEU A 197 -1.51 -3.80 8.40
N SER A 198 -1.59 -3.90 7.07
CA SER A 198 -0.72 -4.77 6.25
C SER A 198 0.77 -4.52 6.47
N LEU A 199 1.21 -3.26 6.47
CA LEU A 199 2.60 -2.91 6.74
C LEU A 199 2.91 -2.91 8.24
N PHE A 200 1.94 -2.57 9.08
CA PHE A 200 2.10 -2.53 10.53
C PHE A 200 2.29 -3.96 11.10
N CYS A 201 1.50 -4.92 10.64
CA CYS A 201 1.55 -6.33 11.07
C CYS A 201 2.59 -7.18 10.34
N LYS A 202 3.50 -6.57 9.58
CA LYS A 202 4.47 -7.28 8.71
C LYS A 202 5.30 -8.34 9.45
N HIS A 203 5.60 -8.13 10.73
CA HIS A 203 6.45 -9.03 11.52
C HIS A 203 5.66 -9.96 12.46
N LEU A 204 4.34 -9.94 12.38
CA LEU A 204 3.50 -10.95 13.04
C LEU A 204 3.55 -12.27 12.25
N PRO A 205 3.29 -13.43 12.91
CA PRO A 205 3.20 -14.73 12.23
C PRO A 205 2.20 -14.68 11.06
N GLY A 206 2.66 -15.00 9.84
CA GLY A 206 1.89 -14.86 8.62
C GLY A 206 1.95 -13.46 7.96
N GLY A 207 2.43 -12.43 8.66
CA GLY A 207 2.48 -11.06 8.13
C GLY A 207 3.46 -10.85 6.99
N ASN A 208 4.47 -11.69 6.88
CA ASN A 208 5.47 -11.66 5.81
C ASN A 208 5.28 -12.77 4.75
N SER A 209 4.11 -13.42 4.74
CA SER A 209 3.70 -14.37 3.70
C SER A 209 3.27 -13.64 2.43
N LEU A 210 2.98 -14.40 1.38
CA LEU A 210 2.33 -13.86 0.19
C LEU A 210 1.04 -13.13 0.57
N ARG A 211 0.85 -11.97 -0.03
CA ARG A 211 -0.27 -11.08 0.30
C ARG A 211 -0.93 -10.52 -0.96
N PRO A 212 -2.26 -10.33 -0.95
CA PRO A 212 -2.96 -9.71 -2.05
C PRO A 212 -2.60 -8.23 -2.17
N GLY A 213 -2.74 -7.67 -3.36
CA GLY A 213 -2.67 -6.23 -3.57
C GLY A 213 -3.90 -5.51 -3.02
N GLY A 214 -3.74 -4.23 -2.66
CA GLY A 214 -4.87 -3.34 -2.36
C GLY A 214 -5.32 -2.59 -3.61
N LEU A 215 -6.62 -2.49 -3.84
CA LEU A 215 -7.19 -1.79 -4.98
C LEU A 215 -8.31 -0.84 -4.55
N TRP A 216 -8.13 0.46 -4.82
CA TRP A 216 -9.14 1.48 -4.54
C TRP A 216 -9.85 1.89 -5.82
N LEU A 217 -11.14 1.66 -5.83
CA LEU A 217 -12.05 1.98 -6.94
C LEU A 217 -13.04 3.06 -6.53
N ALA A 218 -13.56 3.80 -7.49
CA ALA A 218 -14.67 4.71 -7.27
C ALA A 218 -15.45 4.97 -8.57
N ASN A 219 -16.73 5.28 -8.42
CA ASN A 219 -17.60 5.67 -9.52
C ASN A 219 -17.27 7.07 -10.08
N LYS A 220 -16.69 7.97 -9.26
CA LYS A 220 -16.36 9.35 -9.67
C LYS A 220 -14.91 9.71 -9.38
N PRO A 221 -14.29 10.63 -10.16
CA PRO A 221 -13.03 11.27 -9.78
C PRO A 221 -13.17 11.98 -8.42
N GLU A 222 -12.06 12.27 -7.76
CA GLU A 222 -12.00 13.03 -6.49
C GLU A 222 -12.74 12.40 -5.29
N SER A 223 -13.15 11.13 -5.39
CA SER A 223 -13.81 10.39 -4.30
C SER A 223 -12.90 10.03 -3.12
N GLY A 224 -11.57 10.29 -3.22
CA GLY A 224 -10.61 10.07 -2.14
C GLY A 224 -9.80 8.79 -2.22
N LYS A 225 -9.83 8.04 -3.33
CA LYS A 225 -9.06 6.79 -3.54
C LYS A 225 -7.59 6.90 -3.17
N SER A 226 -6.88 7.84 -3.80
CA SER A 226 -5.44 8.03 -3.56
C SER A 226 -5.14 8.47 -2.13
N VAL A 227 -6.05 9.20 -1.48
CA VAL A 227 -5.91 9.60 -0.08
C VAL A 227 -5.99 8.39 0.84
N LEU A 228 -6.98 7.50 0.63
CA LEU A 228 -7.13 6.27 1.41
C LEU A 228 -5.98 5.28 1.19
N ALA A 229 -5.50 5.12 -0.05
CA ALA A 229 -4.32 4.30 -0.34
C ALA A 229 -3.07 4.85 0.35
N LYS A 230 -2.83 6.16 0.29
CA LYS A 230 -1.73 6.83 0.99
C LYS A 230 -1.84 6.72 2.51
N LEU A 231 -3.05 6.71 3.06
CA LEU A 231 -3.28 6.52 4.50
C LEU A 231 -2.75 5.17 5.00
N CYS A 232 -2.66 4.15 4.13
CA CYS A 232 -2.04 2.87 4.47
C CYS A 232 -0.51 2.96 4.58
N LEU A 233 0.11 3.96 3.95
CA LEU A 233 1.57 4.11 3.87
C LEU A 233 2.11 5.12 4.90
N TYR A 234 1.47 6.29 5.02
CA TYR A 234 2.00 7.37 5.84
C TYR A 234 2.25 6.99 7.31
N PRO A 235 1.39 6.26 8.01
CA PRO A 235 1.63 5.94 9.41
C PRO A 235 2.95 5.21 9.62
N VAL A 236 3.21 4.16 8.86
CA VAL A 236 4.39 3.30 9.00
C VAL A 236 5.61 3.89 8.29
N ILE A 237 5.46 4.30 7.04
CA ILE A 237 6.60 4.69 6.18
C ILE A 237 6.93 6.19 6.29
N GLY A 238 5.92 7.04 6.51
CA GLY A 238 6.08 8.50 6.53
C GLY A 238 6.07 9.17 5.16
N SER A 239 6.01 8.39 4.10
CA SER A 239 5.95 8.87 2.71
C SER A 239 5.08 7.95 1.86
N ALA A 240 4.61 8.46 0.72
CA ALA A 240 3.81 7.71 -0.23
C ALA A 240 4.17 8.15 -1.66
N ALA A 241 5.37 7.75 -2.10
CA ALA A 241 5.79 8.01 -3.48
C ALA A 241 5.05 7.06 -4.42
N GLY A 242 4.35 7.63 -5.40
CA GLY A 242 3.68 6.88 -6.44
C GLY A 242 4.59 6.58 -7.63
N ALA A 243 4.50 5.37 -8.17
CA ALA A 243 5.08 4.99 -9.44
C ALA A 243 3.99 5.05 -10.53
N LYS A 244 4.40 5.31 -11.77
CA LYS A 244 3.49 5.25 -12.91
C LYS A 244 3.48 3.83 -13.46
N MET A 245 2.29 3.30 -13.74
CA MET A 245 2.19 2.04 -14.45
C MET A 245 2.77 2.20 -15.85
N LYS A 246 3.77 1.40 -16.17
CA LYS A 246 4.41 1.32 -17.49
C LYS A 246 3.83 0.16 -18.28
N LYS A 247 4.19 0.04 -19.55
CA LYS A 247 3.79 -1.09 -20.38
C LYS A 247 4.77 -2.24 -20.24
N ASP A 248 4.23 -3.44 -20.10
CA ASP A 248 4.90 -4.76 -20.12
C ASP A 248 6.41 -4.81 -19.79
N ALA A 249 7.29 -4.87 -20.79
CA ALA A 249 8.72 -5.06 -20.57
C ALA A 249 9.43 -3.96 -19.73
N ASP A 250 8.89 -2.75 -19.66
CA ASP A 250 9.42 -1.69 -18.81
C ASP A 250 8.85 -1.81 -17.39
N LEU A 251 7.64 -2.35 -17.23
CA LEU A 251 7.06 -2.68 -15.94
C LEU A 251 7.85 -3.83 -15.28
N ASP A 252 8.21 -4.87 -16.03
CA ASP A 252 9.01 -5.99 -15.54
C ASP A 252 10.32 -5.52 -14.92
N LYS A 253 11.07 -4.68 -15.65
CA LYS A 253 12.34 -4.12 -15.17
C LYS A 253 12.17 -3.27 -13.91
N GLU A 254 11.08 -2.51 -13.83
CA GLU A 254 10.80 -1.67 -12.67
C GLU A 254 10.41 -2.50 -11.45
N LEU A 255 9.58 -3.52 -11.63
CA LEU A 255 9.20 -4.47 -10.56
C LEU A 255 10.43 -5.25 -10.07
N GLU A 256 11.29 -5.74 -10.98
CA GLU A 256 12.57 -6.38 -10.62
C GLU A 256 13.46 -5.43 -9.79
N ALA A 257 13.56 -4.16 -10.18
CA ALA A 257 14.33 -3.17 -9.45
C ALA A 257 13.75 -2.91 -8.04
N PHE A 258 12.43 -2.85 -7.89
CA PHE A 258 11.77 -2.69 -6.60
C PHE A 258 11.99 -3.89 -5.68
N VAL A 259 11.88 -5.11 -6.21
CA VAL A 259 12.14 -6.34 -5.43
C VAL A 259 13.60 -6.39 -4.98
N ARG A 260 14.55 -6.07 -5.87
CA ARG A 260 15.97 -6.03 -5.55
C ARG A 260 16.29 -4.99 -4.47
N ALA A 261 15.67 -3.82 -4.55
CA ALA A 261 15.83 -2.76 -3.56
C ALA A 261 15.08 -3.04 -2.24
N ALA A 262 14.36 -4.17 -2.17
CA ALA A 262 13.53 -4.55 -1.02
C ALA A 262 12.60 -3.43 -0.54
N VAL A 263 11.99 -2.70 -1.50
CA VAL A 263 11.07 -1.62 -1.15
C VAL A 263 9.89 -2.16 -0.34
N PRO A 264 9.42 -1.44 0.69
CA PRO A 264 8.33 -1.92 1.53
C PRO A 264 6.97 -1.90 0.83
N TYR A 265 6.82 -1.08 -0.20
CA TYR A 265 5.57 -0.94 -0.96
C TYR A 265 5.83 -0.53 -2.41
N ILE A 266 4.84 -0.81 -3.26
CA ILE A 266 4.72 -0.28 -4.63
C ILE A 266 3.34 0.37 -4.73
N PHE A 267 3.30 1.66 -5.04
CA PHE A 267 2.06 2.42 -5.15
C PHE A 267 1.86 2.88 -6.60
N LEU A 268 0.92 2.24 -7.29
CA LEU A 268 0.51 2.60 -8.65
C LEU A 268 -0.72 3.50 -8.57
N ASP A 269 -0.51 4.81 -8.70
CA ASP A 269 -1.58 5.79 -8.56
C ASP A 269 -2.20 6.12 -9.92
N ASN A 270 -3.53 6.20 -9.93
CA ASN A 270 -4.34 6.62 -11.07
C ASN A 270 -4.13 5.77 -12.35
N VAL A 271 -4.22 4.45 -12.18
CA VAL A 271 -4.11 3.49 -13.29
C VAL A 271 -5.37 3.54 -14.17
N TYR A 272 -5.19 3.48 -15.47
CA TYR A 272 -6.27 3.44 -16.46
C TYR A 272 -6.22 2.14 -17.27
N GLY A 273 -7.39 1.63 -17.65
CA GLY A 273 -7.51 0.43 -18.47
C GLY A 273 -7.52 -0.85 -17.65
N GLY A 274 -6.59 -1.76 -17.87
CA GLY A 274 -6.51 -3.05 -17.14
C GLY A 274 -5.29 -3.13 -16.24
N ILE A 275 -5.39 -3.87 -15.13
CA ILE A 275 -4.25 -4.25 -14.28
C ILE A 275 -3.67 -5.59 -14.75
N GLN A 276 -4.12 -6.11 -15.87
CA GLN A 276 -3.71 -7.41 -16.41
C GLN A 276 -2.25 -7.34 -16.85
N SER A 277 -1.35 -7.81 -16.00
CA SER A 277 0.08 -7.93 -16.28
C SER A 277 0.58 -9.22 -15.66
N ALA A 278 1.20 -10.06 -16.48
CA ALA A 278 1.82 -11.31 -16.01
C ALA A 278 2.85 -11.04 -14.90
N SER A 279 3.54 -9.90 -14.95
CA SER A 279 4.53 -9.49 -13.96
C SER A 279 3.91 -9.12 -12.62
N ILE A 280 2.76 -8.42 -12.61
CA ILE A 280 2.01 -8.13 -11.39
C ILE A 280 1.48 -9.44 -10.80
N ASP A 281 0.95 -10.32 -11.64
CA ASP A 281 0.44 -11.61 -11.22
C ASP A 281 1.54 -12.46 -10.59
N GLN A 282 2.71 -12.54 -11.24
CA GLN A 282 3.88 -13.23 -10.72
C GLN A 282 4.36 -12.61 -9.40
N MET A 283 4.43 -11.28 -9.33
CA MET A 283 4.83 -10.58 -8.12
C MET A 283 3.91 -10.90 -6.93
N LEU A 284 2.60 -10.96 -7.14
CA LEU A 284 1.64 -11.26 -6.07
C LEU A 284 1.63 -12.74 -5.65
N THR A 285 2.08 -13.65 -6.52
CA THR A 285 1.99 -15.12 -6.28
C THR A 285 3.33 -15.81 -6.06
N SER A 286 4.45 -15.09 -6.17
CA SER A 286 5.79 -15.65 -5.99
C SER A 286 6.47 -15.04 -4.76
N GLU A 287 6.93 -15.88 -3.83
CA GLU A 287 7.67 -15.44 -2.65
C GLU A 287 9.03 -14.82 -3.01
N GLU A 288 9.64 -15.32 -4.08
CA GLU A 288 10.94 -14.88 -4.55
C GLU A 288 10.87 -14.48 -6.02
N SER A 289 11.60 -13.46 -6.37
CA SER A 289 11.83 -13.04 -7.75
C SER A 289 13.30 -13.21 -8.10
N THR A 290 13.54 -13.78 -9.28
CA THR A 290 14.89 -13.93 -9.84
C THR A 290 15.00 -13.04 -11.08
N GLY A 291 16.01 -12.20 -11.11
CA GLY A 291 16.26 -11.28 -12.23
C GLY A 291 17.75 -11.16 -12.53
N ARG A 292 18.09 -10.38 -13.57
CA ARG A 292 19.48 -10.10 -13.94
C ARG A 292 20.00 -8.87 -13.19
N ALA A 293 21.22 -8.98 -12.65
CA ALA A 293 21.87 -7.83 -12.04
C ALA A 293 22.18 -6.78 -13.12
N MET A 294 21.72 -5.53 -12.94
CA MET A 294 22.03 -4.44 -13.85
C MET A 294 23.56 -4.19 -13.89
N GLY A 295 24.14 -4.22 -15.09
CA GLY A 295 25.58 -3.99 -15.30
C GLY A 295 26.49 -5.19 -14.99
N GLY A 296 25.95 -6.38 -14.75
CA GLY A 296 26.69 -7.61 -14.50
C GLY A 296 26.08 -8.83 -15.19
N HIS A 297 26.83 -9.95 -15.21
CA HIS A 297 26.35 -11.23 -15.72
C HIS A 297 25.70 -12.11 -14.64
N GLY A 298 25.53 -11.58 -13.40
CA GLY A 298 24.97 -12.32 -12.28
C GLY A 298 23.44 -12.32 -12.27
N LEU A 299 22.86 -13.44 -11.79
CA LEU A 299 21.46 -13.50 -11.38
C LEU A 299 21.38 -13.07 -9.93
N PHE A 300 20.30 -12.36 -9.56
CA PHE A 300 19.93 -12.17 -8.17
C PHE A 300 18.63 -12.90 -7.88
N THR A 301 18.49 -13.38 -6.66
CA THR A 301 17.21 -13.85 -6.11
C THR A 301 16.93 -13.03 -4.86
N ALA A 302 15.76 -12.42 -4.82
CA ALA A 302 15.34 -11.62 -3.68
C ALA A 302 13.90 -11.96 -3.30
N ARG A 303 13.62 -11.92 -1.99
CA ARG A 303 12.27 -12.14 -1.48
C ARG A 303 11.38 -10.96 -1.80
N ASN A 304 10.19 -11.24 -2.32
CA ASN A 304 9.19 -10.24 -2.58
C ASN A 304 8.45 -9.87 -1.28
N THR A 305 8.75 -8.70 -0.74
CA THR A 305 8.15 -8.20 0.51
C THR A 305 7.32 -6.94 0.32
N ALA A 306 7.19 -6.43 -0.92
CA ALA A 306 6.49 -5.21 -1.20
C ALA A 306 4.96 -5.37 -1.09
N LEU A 307 4.29 -4.40 -0.48
CA LEU A 307 2.84 -4.27 -0.52
C LEU A 307 2.45 -3.51 -1.79
N LEU A 308 1.67 -4.14 -2.66
CA LEU A 308 1.16 -3.49 -3.87
C LEU A 308 -0.14 -2.73 -3.55
N LEU A 309 -0.17 -1.44 -3.86
CA LEU A 309 -1.36 -0.59 -3.77
C LEU A 309 -1.65 0.01 -5.14
N VAL A 310 -2.88 -0.07 -5.56
CA VAL A 310 -3.31 0.43 -6.86
C VAL A 310 -4.55 1.29 -6.69
N THR A 311 -4.55 2.47 -7.29
CA THR A 311 -5.77 3.26 -7.43
C THR A 311 -6.11 3.42 -8.91
N GLY A 312 -7.36 3.44 -9.23
CA GLY A 312 -7.72 3.62 -10.62
C GLY A 312 -9.16 4.07 -10.86
N ASN A 313 -9.33 4.63 -12.03
CA ASN A 313 -10.63 4.97 -12.57
C ASN A 313 -10.89 4.05 -13.76
N ARG A 314 -12.06 3.38 -13.77
CA ARG A 314 -12.47 2.51 -14.89
C ARG A 314 -11.48 1.36 -15.16
N LEU A 315 -11.02 0.72 -14.09
CA LEU A 315 -10.16 -0.46 -14.23
C LEU A 315 -11.00 -1.69 -14.59
N GLU A 316 -10.57 -2.38 -15.62
CA GLU A 316 -11.09 -3.71 -15.96
C GLU A 316 -10.25 -4.75 -15.19
N LEU A 317 -10.89 -5.52 -14.34
CA LEU A 317 -10.30 -6.70 -13.70
C LEU A 317 -10.89 -7.94 -14.36
N ASN A 318 -10.02 -8.86 -14.75
CA ASN A 318 -10.49 -10.22 -15.05
C ASN A 318 -10.71 -10.99 -13.72
N ASP A 319 -11.35 -12.14 -13.81
CA ASP A 319 -11.64 -12.99 -12.64
C ASP A 319 -10.38 -13.40 -11.87
N ASP A 320 -9.25 -13.51 -12.54
CA ASP A 320 -7.99 -13.92 -11.95
C ASP A 320 -7.34 -12.76 -11.16
N ALA A 321 -7.28 -11.57 -11.73
CA ALA A 321 -6.85 -10.37 -11.03
C ALA A 321 -7.78 -10.04 -9.84
N ALA A 322 -9.10 -10.22 -10.00
CA ALA A 322 -10.07 -9.99 -8.93
C ALA A 322 -9.83 -10.84 -7.68
N ARG A 323 -9.24 -12.04 -7.82
CA ARG A 323 -8.88 -12.91 -6.68
C ARG A 323 -7.60 -12.48 -5.96
N ARG A 324 -6.78 -11.63 -6.58
CA ARG A 324 -5.48 -11.22 -6.06
C ARG A 324 -5.47 -9.84 -5.46
N PHE A 325 -6.62 -9.15 -5.47
CA PHE A 325 -6.75 -7.82 -4.91
C PHE A 325 -7.85 -7.75 -3.84
N LEU A 326 -7.55 -7.05 -2.76
CA LEU A 326 -8.53 -6.57 -1.80
C LEU A 326 -9.07 -5.23 -2.28
N VAL A 327 -10.35 -5.19 -2.58
CA VAL A 327 -10.99 -4.01 -3.18
C VAL A 327 -11.62 -3.14 -2.09
N VAL A 328 -11.24 -1.88 -2.07
CA VAL A 328 -11.93 -0.79 -1.36
C VAL A 328 -12.76 -0.05 -2.40
N ASP A 329 -14.07 -0.17 -2.31
CA ASP A 329 -15.00 0.47 -3.23
C ASP A 329 -15.61 1.73 -2.61
N LEU A 330 -15.60 2.83 -3.38
CA LEU A 330 -16.15 4.12 -3.00
C LEU A 330 -17.27 4.50 -3.95
N PHE A 331 -18.43 4.81 -3.41
CA PHE A 331 -19.59 5.23 -4.19
C PHE A 331 -20.07 6.62 -3.81
N GLU A 332 -19.74 7.61 -4.64
CA GLU A 332 -20.13 8.99 -4.44
C GLU A 332 -21.48 9.29 -5.12
N LYS A 333 -22.49 9.62 -4.32
CA LYS A 333 -23.85 9.93 -4.80
C LYS A 333 -23.96 11.34 -5.38
N GLY A 334 -23.27 12.33 -4.77
CA GLY A 334 -23.29 13.73 -5.15
C GLY A 334 -22.04 14.17 -5.91
N ASP A 335 -21.83 15.49 -5.99
CA ASP A 335 -20.58 16.06 -6.42
C ASP A 335 -19.53 15.92 -5.29
N PRO A 336 -18.36 15.30 -5.53
CA PRO A 336 -17.31 15.22 -4.52
C PRO A 336 -16.89 16.57 -3.94
N ALA A 337 -16.97 17.64 -4.74
CA ALA A 337 -16.64 19.00 -4.30
C ALA A 337 -17.65 19.58 -3.28
N GLU A 338 -18.88 19.10 -3.31
CA GLU A 338 -19.95 19.52 -2.40
C GLU A 338 -20.01 18.70 -1.11
N ARG A 339 -19.12 17.71 -0.97
CA ARG A 339 -19.06 16.88 0.22
C ARG A 339 -18.67 17.71 1.43
N GLY A 340 -19.61 17.95 2.32
CA GLY A 340 -19.43 18.71 3.55
C GLY A 340 -18.55 18.00 4.59
N VAL A 341 -17.26 17.87 4.28
CA VAL A 341 -16.28 17.33 5.23
C VAL A 341 -15.82 18.45 6.15
N SER A 342 -16.01 18.29 7.46
CA SER A 342 -15.46 19.24 8.44
C SER A 342 -13.97 19.46 8.21
N PRO A 343 -13.46 20.70 8.27
CA PRO A 343 -12.05 21.01 7.99
C PRO A 343 -11.06 20.17 8.82
N GLU A 344 -11.44 19.84 10.06
CA GLU A 344 -10.67 18.96 10.94
C GLU A 344 -10.61 17.49 10.46
N ASN A 345 -11.49 17.07 9.58
CA ASN A 345 -11.54 15.70 9.04
C ASN A 345 -10.94 15.61 7.63
N VAL A 346 -10.62 16.73 7.00
CA VAL A 346 -9.96 16.74 5.69
C VAL A 346 -8.58 16.11 5.80
N LEU A 347 -8.37 15.01 5.08
CA LEU A 347 -7.05 14.37 4.94
C LEU A 347 -6.35 14.90 3.68
N ASN A 348 -5.10 15.30 3.87
CA ASN A 348 -4.19 15.64 2.79
C ASN A 348 -2.77 15.18 3.15
N ASP A 349 -1.86 15.23 2.20
CA ASP A 349 -0.48 14.77 2.38
C ASP A 349 0.22 15.47 3.55
N LYS A 350 0.00 16.78 3.74
CA LYS A 350 0.60 17.55 4.84
C LYS A 350 0.17 17.01 6.20
N ARG A 351 -1.13 16.77 6.39
CA ARG A 351 -1.67 16.24 7.64
C ARG A 351 -1.23 14.80 7.88
N MET A 352 -1.28 13.96 6.85
CA MET A 352 -0.89 12.54 6.97
C MET A 352 0.61 12.35 7.25
N LYS A 353 1.46 13.31 6.84
CA LYS A 353 2.90 13.33 7.14
C LYS A 353 3.22 13.81 8.56
N ALA A 354 2.33 14.58 9.17
CA ALA A 354 2.57 15.16 10.48
C ALA A 354 2.86 14.06 11.53
N PRO A 355 3.96 14.17 12.30
CA PRO A 355 4.34 13.14 13.28
C PRO A 355 3.22 12.82 14.26
N GLU A 356 2.48 13.84 14.72
CA GLU A 356 1.38 13.69 15.69
C GLU A 356 0.22 12.87 15.09
N PHE A 357 -0.11 13.09 13.82
CA PHE A 357 -1.15 12.32 13.14
C PHE A 357 -0.70 10.87 12.95
N ARG A 358 0.54 10.68 12.50
CA ARG A 358 1.12 9.34 12.30
C ARG A 358 1.18 8.56 13.60
N ALA A 359 1.71 9.14 14.67
CA ALA A 359 1.79 8.53 16.00
C ALA A 359 0.40 8.14 16.52
N LYS A 360 -0.58 9.02 16.35
CA LYS A 360 -1.97 8.75 16.73
C LYS A 360 -2.57 7.57 15.98
N VAL A 361 -2.38 7.50 14.66
CA VAL A 361 -2.88 6.37 13.86
C VAL A 361 -2.14 5.07 14.23
N LEU A 362 -0.82 5.12 14.44
CA LEU A 362 -0.05 3.96 14.88
C LEU A 362 -0.54 3.43 16.24
N GLY A 363 -0.88 4.32 17.19
CA GLY A 363 -1.48 3.93 18.47
C GLY A 363 -2.83 3.22 18.29
N TYR A 364 -3.66 3.67 17.33
CA TYR A 364 -4.91 2.99 16.99
C TYR A 364 -4.67 1.59 16.39
N LEU A 365 -3.68 1.47 15.49
CA LEU A 365 -3.32 0.17 14.91
C LEU A 365 -2.75 -0.78 15.97
N TRP A 366 -1.96 -0.25 16.92
CA TRP A 366 -1.46 -1.03 18.06
C TRP A 366 -2.60 -1.58 18.91
N ALA A 367 -3.56 -0.75 19.31
CA ALA A 367 -4.71 -1.16 20.11
C ALA A 367 -5.52 -2.30 19.44
N ILE A 368 -5.65 -2.27 18.11
CA ILE A 368 -6.29 -3.34 17.33
C ILE A 368 -5.48 -4.64 17.45
N VAL A 369 -4.17 -4.57 17.28
CA VAL A 369 -3.29 -5.75 17.35
C VAL A 369 -3.21 -6.30 18.78
N GLU A 370 -3.14 -5.43 19.77
CA GLU A 370 -3.14 -5.82 21.19
C GLU A 370 -4.46 -6.52 21.58
N ASN A 371 -5.61 -5.97 21.20
CA ASN A 371 -6.91 -6.63 21.39
C ASN A 371 -6.98 -8.02 20.74
N TRP A 372 -6.41 -8.19 19.56
CA TRP A 372 -6.31 -9.50 18.91
C TRP A 372 -5.41 -10.46 19.71
N ALA A 373 -4.27 -9.97 20.22
CA ALA A 373 -3.36 -10.78 21.03
C ALA A 373 -3.99 -11.19 22.35
N GLU A 374 -4.68 -10.28 23.05
CA GLU A 374 -5.43 -10.55 24.28
C GLU A 374 -6.57 -11.56 24.08
N ALA A 375 -7.19 -11.55 22.88
CA ALA A 375 -8.18 -12.55 22.50
C ALA A 375 -7.59 -13.94 22.17
N GLY A 376 -6.28 -14.13 22.34
CA GLY A 376 -5.59 -15.40 22.05
C GLY A 376 -5.24 -15.59 20.59
N MET A 377 -5.09 -14.50 19.84
CA MET A 377 -4.66 -14.50 18.43
C MET A 377 -5.56 -15.34 17.50
N PRO A 378 -6.88 -15.14 17.52
CA PRO A 378 -7.79 -15.92 16.69
C PRO A 378 -7.47 -15.75 15.20
N ARG A 379 -7.68 -16.82 14.44
CA ARG A 379 -7.57 -16.76 12.97
C ARG A 379 -8.81 -16.12 12.36
N GLY A 380 -8.62 -15.44 11.22
CA GLY A 380 -9.73 -14.93 10.42
C GLY A 380 -10.65 -16.05 9.93
N THR A 381 -11.93 -15.73 9.83
CA THR A 381 -12.98 -16.69 9.46
C THR A 381 -13.02 -16.97 7.96
N VAL A 382 -12.50 -16.05 7.13
CA VAL A 382 -12.45 -16.17 5.67
C VAL A 382 -11.03 -16.28 5.20
N THR A 383 -10.74 -17.31 4.40
CA THR A 383 -9.43 -17.57 3.83
C THR A 383 -9.43 -17.23 2.34
N LEU A 384 -8.41 -16.50 1.90
CA LEU A 384 -8.20 -16.20 0.48
C LEU A 384 -7.14 -17.17 -0.08
N GLY A 385 -7.51 -17.93 -1.11
CA GLY A 385 -6.61 -18.89 -1.77
C GLY A 385 -5.34 -18.22 -2.27
N SER A 386 -4.20 -18.89 -2.13
CA SER A 386 -2.83 -18.42 -2.34
C SER A 386 -2.30 -17.42 -1.29
N PHE A 387 -3.13 -16.99 -0.34
CA PHE A 387 -2.78 -16.03 0.71
C PHE A 387 -3.27 -16.49 2.09
N GLU A 388 -3.27 -17.80 2.34
CA GLU A 388 -3.92 -18.43 3.47
C GLU A 388 -3.36 -17.89 4.81
N GLU A 389 -2.04 -17.96 5.01
CA GLU A 389 -1.41 -17.51 6.26
C GLU A 389 -1.66 -16.03 6.53
N TYR A 390 -1.56 -15.21 5.48
CA TYR A 390 -1.81 -13.78 5.57
C TYR A 390 -3.28 -13.48 5.91
N SER A 391 -4.22 -14.19 5.29
CA SER A 391 -5.64 -14.01 5.57
C SER A 391 -6.05 -14.51 6.95
N TRP A 392 -5.44 -15.59 7.46
CA TRP A 392 -5.66 -16.06 8.83
C TRP A 392 -5.20 -15.03 9.87
N MET A 393 -4.00 -14.48 9.70
CA MET A 393 -3.47 -13.48 10.62
C MET A 393 -4.26 -12.16 10.52
N LEU A 394 -4.27 -11.54 9.35
CA LEU A 394 -4.82 -10.20 9.19
C LEU A 394 -6.35 -10.18 9.31
N GLY A 395 -7.04 -11.23 8.82
CA GLY A 395 -8.47 -11.42 9.05
C GLY A 395 -8.78 -11.50 10.54
N GLY A 396 -8.02 -12.31 11.29
CA GLY A 396 -8.18 -12.43 12.74
C GLY A 396 -8.00 -11.10 13.48
N VAL A 397 -6.99 -10.31 13.10
CA VAL A 397 -6.74 -8.98 13.68
C VAL A 397 -7.91 -8.03 13.42
N VAL A 398 -8.43 -8.00 12.19
CA VAL A 398 -9.52 -7.10 11.78
C VAL A 398 -10.86 -7.54 12.40
N GLU A 399 -11.14 -8.84 12.41
CA GLU A 399 -12.37 -9.40 12.97
C GLU A 399 -12.42 -9.27 14.49
N ALA A 400 -11.29 -9.46 15.19
CA ALA A 400 -11.20 -9.22 16.63
C ALA A 400 -11.53 -7.77 17.01
N ALA A 401 -11.23 -6.82 16.13
CA ALA A 401 -11.60 -5.41 16.29
C ALA A 401 -13.09 -5.13 15.98
N GLY A 402 -13.87 -6.16 15.65
CA GLY A 402 -15.29 -6.05 15.36
C GLY A 402 -15.63 -5.43 14.01
N TYR A 403 -14.74 -5.57 13.02
CA TYR A 403 -15.03 -5.32 11.61
C TYR A 403 -15.48 -6.60 10.91
N LEU A 404 -16.11 -6.45 9.74
CA LEU A 404 -16.44 -7.60 8.89
C LEU A 404 -15.17 -8.31 8.39
N PRO A 405 -15.26 -9.61 8.05
CA PRO A 405 -14.14 -10.33 7.46
C PRO A 405 -13.65 -9.65 6.16
N PRO A 406 -12.41 -9.12 6.11
CA PRO A 406 -11.95 -8.30 4.97
C PRO A 406 -11.71 -9.14 3.72
N PHE A 407 -11.48 -10.44 3.87
CA PHE A 407 -11.22 -11.39 2.77
C PHE A 407 -12.49 -12.00 2.18
N THR A 408 -13.67 -11.62 2.66
CA THR A 408 -14.93 -11.96 2.00
C THR A 408 -14.85 -11.49 0.56
N LYS A 409 -15.17 -12.39 -0.37
CA LYS A 409 -15.17 -12.06 -1.79
C LYS A 409 -16.02 -10.81 -2.02
N ALA A 410 -15.42 -9.79 -2.61
CA ALA A 410 -16.21 -8.67 -3.06
C ALA A 410 -17.27 -9.23 -4.01
N GLU A 411 -18.52 -8.95 -3.76
CA GLU A 411 -19.50 -8.93 -4.82
C GLU A 411 -19.11 -7.73 -5.70
N ILE A 412 -18.01 -7.88 -6.46
CA ILE A 412 -17.71 -6.94 -7.52
C ILE A 412 -18.79 -7.27 -8.55
N PRO A 413 -19.80 -6.43 -8.74
CA PRO A 413 -20.69 -6.61 -9.87
C PRO A 413 -19.78 -6.68 -11.10
N ASP A 414 -20.16 -7.41 -12.15
CA ASP A 414 -19.41 -7.55 -13.44
C ASP A 414 -18.95 -6.21 -14.03
N ALA A 415 -18.85 -5.19 -13.23
CA ALA A 415 -18.75 -3.83 -13.59
C ALA A 415 -18.00 -2.95 -12.65
N ILE A 416 -16.79 -2.92 -12.88
CA ILE A 416 -15.87 -1.94 -12.36
C ILE A 416 -15.92 -0.61 -13.15
N SER A 417 -16.77 -0.49 -14.15
CA SER A 417 -17.05 0.81 -14.74
C SER A 417 -18.03 1.60 -13.85
N PRO A 418 -17.77 2.91 -13.60
CA PRO A 418 -18.70 3.77 -12.89
C PRO A 418 -20.13 3.69 -13.44
N GLU A 419 -20.24 3.43 -14.73
CA GLU A 419 -21.49 3.28 -15.44
C GLU A 419 -22.31 2.05 -15.04
N LYS A 420 -21.63 0.95 -14.71
CA LYS A 420 -22.30 -0.26 -14.25
C LYS A 420 -22.58 -0.22 -12.73
N GLN A 421 -21.79 0.51 -11.95
CA GLN A 421 -22.12 0.81 -10.55
C GLN A 421 -23.42 1.62 -10.47
N GLU A 422 -23.60 2.61 -11.36
CA GLU A 422 -24.86 3.32 -11.48
C GLU A 422 -26.03 2.38 -11.86
N VAL A 423 -25.78 1.34 -12.68
CA VAL A 423 -26.77 0.31 -13.00
C VAL A 423 -27.17 -0.48 -11.75
N VAL A 424 -26.19 -0.94 -10.98
CA VAL A 424 -26.43 -1.71 -9.74
C VAL A 424 -27.21 -0.89 -8.71
N GLU A 425 -26.83 0.39 -8.53
CA GLU A 425 -27.53 1.26 -7.58
C GLU A 425 -28.96 1.57 -8.06
N LEU A 426 -29.17 1.77 -9.35
CA LEU A 426 -30.49 1.90 -9.90
C LEU A 426 -31.32 0.61 -9.69
N CYS A 427 -30.72 -0.57 -9.82
CA CYS A 427 -31.37 -1.84 -9.52
C CYS A 427 -31.74 -1.98 -8.03
N ARG A 428 -30.91 -1.48 -7.11
CA ARG A 428 -31.27 -1.42 -5.68
C ARG A 428 -32.49 -0.55 -5.43
N MET A 429 -32.54 0.61 -6.08
CA MET A 429 -33.70 1.50 -5.99
C MET A 429 -34.96 0.86 -6.59
N VAL A 430 -34.82 0.13 -7.70
CA VAL A 430 -35.90 -0.65 -8.31
C VAL A 430 -36.39 -1.73 -7.35
N LEU A 431 -35.50 -2.48 -6.73
CA LEU A 431 -35.86 -3.49 -5.70
C LEU A 431 -36.58 -2.87 -4.50
N ALA A 432 -36.13 -1.71 -4.03
CA ALA A 432 -36.78 -0.98 -2.96
C ALA A 432 -38.21 -0.52 -3.35
N GLU A 433 -38.39 -0.07 -4.59
CA GLU A 433 -39.70 0.31 -5.15
C GLU A 433 -40.63 -0.91 -5.38
N MET A 434 -40.07 -2.10 -5.66
CA MET A 434 -40.82 -3.34 -5.78
C MET A 434 -41.32 -3.86 -4.40
N GLY A 435 -40.57 -3.58 -3.33
CA GLY A 435 -40.90 -4.05 -1.99
C GLY A 435 -40.91 -5.57 -1.89
N LEU A 436 -42.08 -6.16 -1.66
CA LEU A 436 -42.28 -7.61 -1.56
C LEU A 436 -42.79 -8.25 -2.87
N GLU A 437 -43.00 -7.48 -3.91
CA GLU A 437 -43.47 -7.99 -5.20
C GLU A 437 -42.37 -8.74 -5.94
N ASP A 438 -42.69 -9.94 -6.43
CA ASP A 438 -41.73 -10.75 -7.24
C ASP A 438 -41.58 -10.20 -8.69
N SER A 439 -42.50 -9.35 -9.14
CA SER A 439 -42.47 -8.72 -10.47
C SER A 439 -43.26 -7.42 -10.50
N LYS A 440 -42.71 -6.38 -11.16
CA LYS A 440 -43.34 -5.07 -11.33
C LYS A 440 -42.98 -4.43 -12.67
N ASP A 441 -43.91 -3.68 -13.24
CA ASP A 441 -43.71 -2.95 -14.48
C ASP A 441 -43.16 -1.54 -14.20
N PHE A 442 -42.14 -1.17 -14.97
CA PHE A 442 -41.51 0.15 -14.94
C PHE A 442 -41.49 0.77 -16.33
N THR A 443 -41.81 2.04 -16.43
CA THR A 443 -41.63 2.84 -17.64
C THR A 443 -40.25 3.47 -17.69
N LEU A 444 -39.87 4.06 -18.85
CA LEU A 444 -38.63 4.85 -18.94
C LEU A 444 -38.63 6.03 -17.98
N GLU A 445 -39.80 6.60 -17.72
CA GLU A 445 -40.04 7.70 -16.81
C GLU A 445 -39.82 7.27 -15.34
N ASP A 446 -40.24 6.06 -14.96
CA ASP A 446 -40.01 5.52 -13.62
C ASP A 446 -38.50 5.31 -13.36
N PHE A 447 -37.80 4.73 -14.33
CA PHE A 447 -36.35 4.63 -14.24
C PHE A 447 -35.67 6.00 -14.18
N ALA A 448 -36.14 7.00 -14.92
CA ALA A 448 -35.57 8.32 -14.87
C ALA A 448 -35.83 9.04 -13.54
N ARG A 449 -37.00 8.86 -12.95
CA ARG A 449 -37.37 9.35 -11.61
C ARG A 449 -36.44 8.75 -10.55
N LEU A 450 -36.27 7.42 -10.57
CA LEU A 450 -35.37 6.73 -9.64
C LEU A 450 -33.91 7.17 -9.85
N ALA A 451 -33.45 7.25 -11.09
CA ALA A 451 -32.10 7.69 -11.40
C ALA A 451 -31.82 9.12 -10.90
N ARG A 452 -32.75 10.06 -11.06
CA ARG A 452 -32.63 11.42 -10.53
C ARG A 452 -32.63 11.44 -9.01
N ALA A 453 -33.53 10.70 -8.36
CA ALA A 453 -33.56 10.58 -6.91
C ALA A 453 -32.25 10.04 -6.33
N GLY A 454 -31.60 9.11 -7.03
CA GLY A 454 -30.27 8.58 -6.69
C GLY A 454 -29.10 9.40 -7.23
N GLN A 455 -29.36 10.50 -7.94
CA GLN A 455 -28.34 11.30 -8.65
C GLN A 455 -27.50 10.47 -9.65
N LEU A 456 -28.11 9.45 -10.24
CA LEU A 456 -27.49 8.50 -11.17
C LEU A 456 -27.73 8.94 -12.62
N PHE A 457 -26.84 8.56 -13.53
CA PHE A 457 -26.99 8.78 -14.98
C PHE A 457 -27.29 10.24 -15.36
N GLN A 458 -26.79 11.22 -14.61
CA GLN A 458 -27.10 12.65 -14.79
C GLN A 458 -26.89 13.15 -16.23
N LYS A 459 -25.91 12.60 -16.96
CA LYS A 459 -25.67 12.90 -18.38
C LYS A 459 -26.83 12.48 -19.30
N HIS A 460 -27.67 11.55 -18.85
CA HIS A 460 -28.78 10.99 -19.63
C HIS A 460 -30.13 11.50 -19.16
N VAL A 461 -30.31 11.70 -17.86
CA VAL A 461 -31.60 12.08 -17.27
C VAL A 461 -31.66 13.53 -16.80
N GLY A 462 -30.50 14.24 -16.75
CA GLY A 462 -30.34 15.57 -16.18
C GLY A 462 -30.29 15.60 -14.67
N THR A 463 -29.93 16.73 -14.09
CA THR A 463 -29.95 16.99 -12.65
C THR A 463 -31.27 17.62 -12.24
N GLN A 464 -31.67 17.53 -10.98
CA GLN A 464 -32.86 18.21 -10.46
C GLN A 464 -32.77 19.75 -10.57
N ALA A 465 -31.55 20.30 -10.57
CA ALA A 465 -31.32 21.77 -10.64
C ALA A 465 -31.43 22.35 -12.05
N GLU A 466 -31.19 21.56 -13.08
CA GLU A 466 -31.36 21.98 -14.46
C GLU A 466 -32.81 21.70 -14.88
N GLY A 467 -33.68 22.71 -14.70
CA GLY A 467 -35.09 22.60 -15.06
C GLY A 467 -35.24 22.00 -16.45
N VAL A 468 -35.85 20.84 -16.56
CA VAL A 468 -36.14 20.17 -17.82
C VAL A 468 -36.93 21.14 -18.66
N LYS A 469 -36.33 21.69 -19.75
CA LYS A 469 -37.08 22.38 -20.77
C LYS A 469 -37.98 21.34 -21.41
N LEU A 470 -39.21 21.25 -20.90
CA LEU A 470 -40.23 20.41 -21.50
C LEU A 470 -40.41 20.92 -22.94
N THR A 471 -40.14 20.09 -23.92
CA THR A 471 -40.60 20.27 -25.30
C THR A 471 -42.10 19.90 -25.38
N VAL A 472 -42.86 20.40 -24.46
CA VAL A 472 -44.28 20.66 -24.68
C VAL A 472 -44.28 22.03 -25.34
N LYS A 473 -44.94 22.19 -26.48
CA LYS A 473 -45.12 23.45 -27.20
C LYS A 473 -45.24 24.57 -26.18
N GLU A 474 -44.60 25.70 -26.43
CA GLU A 474 -44.39 26.84 -25.52
C GLU A 474 -45.64 27.41 -24.85
N ASP A 475 -46.76 26.79 -24.98
CA ASP A 475 -48.06 27.22 -24.50
C ASP A 475 -48.32 26.73 -23.07
N GLY A 476 -47.73 27.41 -22.09
CA GLY A 476 -48.47 27.68 -20.88
C GLY A 476 -48.36 26.73 -19.69
N LEU A 477 -47.33 25.93 -19.50
CA LEU A 477 -47.14 25.22 -18.24
C LEU A 477 -46.60 26.16 -17.15
N GLY A 478 -47.36 26.32 -16.06
CA GLY A 478 -46.98 27.09 -14.90
C GLY A 478 -45.78 26.47 -14.13
N LYS A 479 -45.19 27.22 -13.19
CA LYS A 479 -44.05 26.73 -12.36
C LYS A 479 -44.38 25.43 -11.60
N ASP A 480 -45.63 25.29 -11.15
CA ASP A 480 -46.09 24.11 -10.39
C ASP A 480 -46.23 22.86 -11.26
N GLU A 481 -46.60 23.04 -12.54
CA GLU A 481 -46.71 21.94 -13.51
C GLU A 481 -45.32 21.45 -13.97
N ARG A 482 -44.30 22.33 -13.97
CA ARG A 482 -42.92 21.95 -14.24
C ARG A 482 -42.33 21.10 -13.10
N ALA A 483 -42.53 21.53 -11.84
CA ALA A 483 -42.11 20.76 -10.66
C ALA A 483 -42.81 19.39 -10.62
N TYR A 484 -44.11 19.35 -10.94
CA TYR A 484 -44.88 18.11 -11.03
C TYR A 484 -44.40 17.17 -12.16
N ALA A 485 -43.93 17.73 -13.27
CA ALA A 485 -43.39 16.99 -14.39
C ALA A 485 -41.99 16.40 -14.06
N GLU A 486 -41.17 17.14 -13.30
CA GLU A 486 -39.86 16.66 -12.82
C GLU A 486 -40.00 15.49 -11.83
N ASP A 487 -40.96 15.58 -10.93
CA ASP A 487 -41.25 14.54 -9.93
C ASP A 487 -41.77 13.22 -10.57
N ARG A 488 -42.30 13.26 -11.78
CA ARG A 488 -42.75 12.10 -12.55
C ARG A 488 -41.73 11.54 -13.53
N GLY A 489 -40.46 12.00 -13.50
CA GLY A 489 -39.40 11.47 -14.36
C GLY A 489 -39.49 11.91 -15.82
N TYR A 490 -40.15 13.04 -16.12
CA TYR A 490 -40.27 13.57 -17.48
C TYR A 490 -38.90 13.82 -18.14
N LEU A 491 -38.77 13.39 -19.38
CA LEU A 491 -37.56 13.49 -20.20
C LEU A 491 -37.79 14.34 -21.43
N THR A 492 -36.83 15.18 -21.81
CA THR A 492 -36.80 15.83 -23.12
C THR A 492 -36.70 14.79 -24.25
N VAL A 493 -36.99 15.16 -25.49
CA VAL A 493 -36.87 14.22 -26.64
C VAL A 493 -35.45 13.64 -26.76
N SER A 494 -34.42 14.49 -26.60
CA SER A 494 -33.03 14.07 -26.65
C SER A 494 -32.65 13.17 -25.48
N GLN A 495 -33.05 13.50 -24.24
CA GLN A 495 -32.84 12.69 -23.05
C GLN A 495 -33.56 11.33 -23.17
N ARG A 496 -34.80 11.32 -23.66
CA ARG A 496 -35.57 10.08 -23.89
C ARG A 496 -34.87 9.15 -24.87
N ALA A 497 -34.34 9.67 -25.97
CA ALA A 497 -33.60 8.88 -26.94
C ALA A 497 -32.29 8.31 -26.35
N SER A 498 -31.53 9.17 -25.68
CA SER A 498 -30.27 8.78 -24.98
C SER A 498 -30.55 7.76 -23.89
N TRP A 499 -31.53 7.99 -23.02
CA TRP A 499 -31.91 7.14 -21.91
C TRP A 499 -32.47 5.79 -22.36
N SER A 500 -33.36 5.80 -23.38
CA SER A 500 -33.89 4.56 -23.95
C SER A 500 -32.78 3.66 -24.53
N LYS A 501 -31.78 4.25 -25.19
CA LYS A 501 -30.61 3.52 -25.69
C LYS A 501 -29.79 2.95 -24.56
N ARG A 502 -29.59 3.71 -23.48
CA ARG A 502 -28.85 3.29 -22.30
C ARG A 502 -29.55 2.16 -21.56
N ILE A 503 -30.83 2.31 -21.23
CA ILE A 503 -31.61 1.28 -20.56
C ILE A 503 -31.62 -0.03 -21.36
N LYS A 504 -31.81 0.03 -22.68
CA LYS A 504 -31.75 -1.18 -23.53
C LYS A 504 -30.39 -1.88 -23.51
N LYS A 505 -29.31 -1.10 -23.46
CA LYS A 505 -27.94 -1.64 -23.41
C LYS A 505 -27.64 -2.31 -22.08
N GLU A 506 -27.95 -1.66 -20.97
CA GLU A 506 -27.53 -2.07 -19.64
C GLU A 506 -28.52 -3.04 -18.96
N PHE A 507 -29.82 -2.92 -19.30
CA PHE A 507 -30.91 -3.73 -18.74
C PHE A 507 -31.55 -4.68 -19.78
N GLY A 508 -30.79 -5.04 -20.82
CA GLY A 508 -31.24 -5.98 -21.84
C GLY A 508 -31.13 -7.47 -21.46
N GLY A 509 -30.88 -7.78 -20.20
CA GLY A 509 -30.64 -9.13 -19.71
C GLY A 509 -30.83 -9.26 -18.20
N GLU A 510 -30.00 -10.07 -17.58
CA GLU A 510 -30.00 -10.33 -16.16
C GLU A 510 -29.00 -9.44 -15.42
N VAL A 511 -29.39 -8.88 -14.27
CA VAL A 511 -28.50 -8.14 -13.37
C VAL A 511 -28.58 -8.74 -11.98
N LYS A 512 -27.43 -9.05 -11.37
CA LYS A 512 -27.36 -9.53 -9.99
C LYS A 512 -27.09 -8.37 -9.05
N VAL A 513 -27.91 -8.23 -8.00
CA VAL A 513 -27.82 -7.18 -6.99
C VAL A 513 -28.18 -7.77 -5.63
N ASP A 514 -27.29 -7.59 -4.64
CA ASP A 514 -27.50 -8.00 -3.24
C ASP A 514 -27.98 -9.47 -3.10
N GLY A 515 -27.37 -10.37 -3.87
CA GLY A 515 -27.71 -11.79 -3.90
C GLY A 515 -28.99 -12.16 -4.64
N LYS A 516 -29.73 -11.16 -5.15
CA LYS A 516 -30.93 -11.35 -5.97
C LYS A 516 -30.62 -11.20 -7.45
N LYS A 517 -31.25 -12.01 -8.27
CA LYS A 517 -31.15 -11.96 -9.72
C LYS A 517 -32.38 -11.23 -10.27
N LEU A 518 -32.17 -10.12 -10.97
CA LEU A 518 -33.20 -9.34 -11.63
C LEU A 518 -33.17 -9.65 -13.12
N GLU A 519 -34.33 -9.98 -13.68
CA GLU A 519 -34.54 -10.16 -15.10
C GLU A 519 -35.41 -9.01 -15.63
N PHE A 520 -35.00 -8.42 -16.74
CA PHE A 520 -35.67 -7.29 -17.37
C PHE A 520 -36.31 -7.73 -18.69
N GLY A 521 -37.60 -8.00 -18.65
CA GLY A 521 -38.42 -8.27 -19.82
C GLY A 521 -38.93 -6.98 -20.45
N LYS A 522 -38.75 -6.79 -21.76
CA LYS A 522 -39.30 -5.64 -22.47
C LYS A 522 -40.57 -5.99 -23.21
N ARG A 523 -41.64 -5.18 -23.05
CA ARG A 523 -42.84 -5.24 -23.85
C ARG A 523 -43.28 -3.84 -24.30
N GLU A 524 -44.07 -3.75 -25.34
CA GLU A 524 -44.70 -2.50 -25.78
C GLU A 524 -46.15 -2.51 -25.33
N GLN A 525 -46.56 -1.46 -24.61
CA GLN A 525 -47.92 -1.26 -24.20
C GLN A 525 -48.33 0.19 -24.54
N ALA A 526 -49.40 0.33 -25.30
CA ALA A 526 -49.93 1.64 -25.71
C ALA A 526 -48.87 2.60 -26.31
N ARG A 527 -47.96 2.12 -27.18
CA ARG A 527 -46.83 2.85 -27.79
C ARG A 527 -45.74 3.32 -26.81
N LYS A 528 -45.73 2.84 -25.56
CA LYS A 528 -44.67 3.10 -24.58
C LYS A 528 -43.88 1.84 -24.34
N ALA A 529 -42.55 1.97 -24.18
CA ALA A 529 -41.70 0.88 -23.73
C ALA A 529 -41.92 0.66 -22.23
N VAL A 530 -42.37 -0.51 -21.89
CA VAL A 530 -42.55 -0.95 -20.50
C VAL A 530 -41.57 -2.09 -20.24
N PHE A 531 -40.88 -2.03 -19.12
CA PHE A 531 -39.96 -3.06 -18.67
C PHE A 531 -40.58 -3.79 -17.49
N THR A 532 -40.83 -5.07 -17.64
CA THR A 532 -41.22 -5.93 -16.55
C THR A 532 -39.95 -6.36 -15.82
N VAL A 533 -39.78 -5.97 -14.58
CA VAL A 533 -38.66 -6.38 -13.72
C VAL A 533 -39.14 -7.54 -12.83
N SER A 534 -38.45 -8.65 -12.87
CA SER A 534 -38.78 -9.85 -12.08
C SER A 534 -37.59 -10.30 -11.26
N VAL A 535 -37.82 -10.71 -10.02
CA VAL A 535 -36.82 -11.34 -9.15
C VAL A 535 -36.81 -12.83 -9.47
N VAL A 536 -35.71 -13.33 -9.98
CA VAL A 536 -35.51 -14.76 -10.24
C VAL A 536 -35.03 -15.42 -8.96
N LYS A 537 -35.75 -16.41 -8.49
CA LYS A 537 -35.43 -17.19 -7.27
C LYS A 537 -34.31 -18.18 -7.51
#